data_8370a6477307c7ee930cf199563706d8
#
_entry.id   8370a6477307c7ee930cf199563706d8
#
_cell.length_a   1.000
_cell.length_b   1.000
_cell.length_c   1.000
_cell.angle_alpha   90.00
_cell.angle_beta   90.00
_cell.angle_gamma   90.00
#
_symmetry.space_group_name_H-M   'P 1'
#
loop_
_entity.id
_entity.type
_entity.pdbx_description
1 polymer ?
#
loop_
_entity_poly.entity_id
_entity_poly.type
_entity_poly.pdbx_seq_one_letter_code
_entity_poly.pdbx_strand_id
1 'polypeptide(L)'
;MGQATRTTKLPLDLSQRTQGGANSDKRAFLEATVQVLNAARAFYVDFFLAHAEKLSERVSYYSQQHLEMRERAISANELLTWAECHTVETTAHPHPWPSWNFSERFPDMPFVYRRSAIKDAIGKVRAYLSHRRTWEQTGKRKGKPGLPGASNHPSLYQGTIELSVGEADQHERFVCLKVYTGACWRWVNYPVHSSRYFERRHSEAGWEQQSPRLVLRKKSAELHFAQTKEIQAKKVKESKADPHLVTVAVDLNVKNLAVITVRQDGKIIETVFVTDRGLDHHRYRHLKRLAKKQWLSGKPIKGEHSNQQLWGHVRRMNEDAAHKAARSIANVCAKYPGSVLLFERLRRIRAKGASKSRRMNRRQANQLRGKITQHAKDKAFAQGVVTVEVNPHGTSQYCSRCGAKGERFSLLRGKRITARWGKLFWCPVCHYEANADYNASANVHHSFYHEWHWQPRKKATPQAVPSG
;
A
#
# COMPACT_ATOMS: atom_id res chain seq x y z
N MET A 1 16.78 -8.83 7.55
CA MET A 1 15.44 -8.96 8.18
C MET A 1 14.53 -7.84 7.66
N GLY A 2 13.26 -8.09 7.50
CA GLY A 2 12.26 -7.10 7.09
C GLY A 2 10.95 -7.38 7.79
N GLN A 3 10.03 -6.40 7.79
CA GLN A 3 8.75 -6.52 8.47
C GLN A 3 7.61 -6.53 7.44
N ALA A 4 6.81 -7.58 7.44
CA ALA A 4 5.55 -7.63 6.71
C ALA A 4 4.45 -7.00 7.56
N THR A 5 3.54 -6.25 6.92
CA THR A 5 2.41 -5.61 7.58
C THR A 5 1.11 -5.97 6.88
N ARG A 6 0.05 -6.12 7.64
CA ARG A 6 -1.32 -6.25 7.14
C ARG A 6 -2.30 -5.55 8.07
N THR A 7 -3.51 -5.28 7.58
CA THR A 7 -4.58 -4.68 8.39
C THR A 7 -5.82 -5.53 8.33
N THR A 8 -6.37 -5.87 9.50
CA THR A 8 -7.70 -6.44 9.65
C THR A 8 -8.68 -5.37 10.11
N LYS A 9 -9.95 -5.49 9.71
CA LYS A 9 -10.98 -4.48 9.96
C LYS A 9 -12.14 -5.09 10.69
N LEU A 10 -12.58 -4.42 11.74
CA LEU A 10 -13.72 -4.81 12.57
C LEU A 10 -14.75 -3.67 12.54
N PRO A 11 -15.89 -3.83 11.85
CA PRO A 11 -16.96 -2.86 11.87
C PRO A 11 -17.62 -2.78 13.23
N LEU A 12 -17.87 -1.55 13.71
CA LEU A 12 -18.69 -1.28 14.89
C LEU A 12 -20.15 -1.13 14.44
N ASP A 13 -21.04 -1.86 15.10
CA ASP A 13 -22.47 -1.68 14.88
C ASP A 13 -22.98 -0.53 15.75
N LEU A 14 -23.38 0.53 15.06
CA LEU A 14 -23.95 1.72 15.69
C LEU A 14 -25.49 1.72 15.59
N SER A 15 -26.10 0.71 14.96
CA SER A 15 -27.55 0.64 14.70
C SER A 15 -28.33 -0.17 15.73
N GLN A 16 -27.67 -1.06 16.49
CA GLN A 16 -28.37 -1.91 17.46
C GLN A 16 -28.88 -1.12 18.65
N ARG A 17 -30.16 -1.32 18.95
CA ARG A 17 -30.80 -0.85 20.16
C ARG A 17 -30.50 -1.85 21.29
N THR A 18 -29.52 -1.59 22.11
CA THR A 18 -29.34 -2.35 23.36
C THR A 18 -30.43 -1.94 24.38
N GLN A 19 -30.98 -2.91 25.09
CA GLN A 19 -31.93 -2.62 26.19
C GLN A 19 -31.31 -1.59 27.17
N GLY A 20 -31.93 -0.42 27.30
CA GLY A 20 -31.59 0.59 28.30
C GLY A 20 -30.74 1.78 27.88
N GLY A 21 -30.37 1.95 26.60
CA GLY A 21 -29.63 3.14 26.17
C GLY A 21 -29.81 3.48 24.69
N ALA A 22 -30.02 4.75 24.40
CA ALA A 22 -30.09 5.21 23.01
C ALA A 22 -28.73 5.06 22.31
N ASN A 23 -28.66 4.24 21.25
CA ASN A 23 -27.47 4.12 20.41
C ASN A 23 -27.09 5.41 19.66
N SER A 24 -27.95 6.43 19.68
CA SER A 24 -27.67 7.79 19.19
C SER A 24 -26.39 8.36 19.81
N ASP A 25 -26.16 8.10 21.09
CA ASP A 25 -25.05 8.69 21.82
C ASP A 25 -23.71 8.02 21.53
N LYS A 26 -23.71 6.73 21.22
CA LYS A 26 -22.47 5.97 20.93
C LYS A 26 -21.68 6.58 19.78
N ARG A 27 -22.38 7.04 18.75
CA ARG A 27 -21.73 7.73 17.65
C ARG A 27 -21.21 9.10 18.05
N ALA A 28 -21.99 9.87 18.79
CA ALA A 28 -21.60 11.17 19.30
C ALA A 28 -20.36 11.06 20.20
N PHE A 29 -20.26 10.03 21.03
CA PHE A 29 -19.07 9.77 21.85
C PHE A 29 -17.83 9.48 21.02
N LEU A 30 -17.94 8.72 19.91
CA LEU A 30 -16.81 8.52 19.01
C LEU A 30 -16.39 9.83 18.31
N GLU A 31 -17.35 10.64 17.90
CA GLU A 31 -17.11 11.95 17.30
C GLU A 31 -16.43 12.92 18.29
N ALA A 32 -16.93 13.01 19.52
CA ALA A 32 -16.32 13.81 20.58
C ALA A 32 -14.89 13.31 20.90
N THR A 33 -14.70 11.99 20.98
CA THR A 33 -13.38 11.39 21.19
C THR A 33 -12.42 11.77 20.06
N VAL A 34 -12.84 11.69 18.81
CA VAL A 34 -12.02 12.10 17.66
C VAL A 34 -11.67 13.58 17.69
N GLN A 35 -12.62 14.43 18.10
CA GLN A 35 -12.39 15.88 18.22
C GLN A 35 -11.35 16.21 19.29
N VAL A 36 -11.50 15.66 20.49
CA VAL A 36 -10.56 15.94 21.59
C VAL A 36 -9.17 15.36 21.31
N LEU A 37 -9.07 14.17 20.68
CA LEU A 37 -7.80 13.60 20.24
C LEU A 37 -7.14 14.43 19.13
N ASN A 38 -7.93 15.01 18.24
CA ASN A 38 -7.40 15.92 17.22
C ASN A 38 -6.86 17.22 17.82
N ALA A 39 -7.55 17.78 18.82
CA ALA A 39 -7.09 18.97 19.53
C ALA A 39 -5.78 18.69 20.28
N ALA A 40 -5.70 17.57 21.03
CA ALA A 40 -4.48 17.14 21.72
C ALA A 40 -3.32 16.91 20.74
N ARG A 41 -3.58 16.31 19.60
CA ARG A 41 -2.57 16.11 18.56
C ARG A 41 -2.12 17.44 17.94
N ALA A 42 -3.04 18.38 17.67
CA ALA A 42 -2.68 19.70 17.16
C ALA A 42 -1.75 20.43 18.14
N PHE A 43 -2.04 20.37 19.43
CA PHE A 43 -1.15 20.89 20.46
C PHE A 43 0.28 20.35 20.35
N TYR A 44 0.44 19.02 20.21
CA TYR A 44 1.76 18.42 20.07
C TYR A 44 2.41 18.64 18.69
N VAL A 45 1.60 18.82 17.65
CA VAL A 45 2.14 19.23 16.32
C VAL A 45 2.76 20.64 16.43
N ASP A 46 2.07 21.57 17.06
CA ASP A 46 2.58 22.94 17.27
C ASP A 46 3.82 22.92 18.18
N PHE A 47 3.80 22.14 19.26
CA PHE A 47 4.95 21.93 20.14
C PHE A 47 6.18 21.42 19.35
N PHE A 48 6.04 20.37 18.55
CA PHE A 48 7.17 19.84 17.77
C PHE A 48 7.56 20.70 16.57
N LEU A 49 6.69 21.53 16.04
CA LEU A 49 7.05 22.52 15.02
C LEU A 49 7.87 23.66 15.64
N ALA A 50 7.53 24.11 16.84
CA ALA A 50 8.30 25.10 17.59
C ALA A 50 9.71 24.59 17.99
N HIS A 51 9.86 23.28 18.17
CA HIS A 51 11.11 22.63 18.59
C HIS A 51 11.59 21.61 17.52
N ALA A 52 11.58 22.02 16.26
CA ALA A 52 11.85 21.12 15.12
C ALA A 52 13.30 20.58 15.10
N GLU A 53 14.25 21.30 15.68
CA GLU A 53 15.65 20.89 15.85
C GLU A 53 15.75 19.61 16.69
N LYS A 54 14.95 19.47 17.75
CA LYS A 54 14.93 18.28 18.61
C LYS A 54 14.59 16.99 17.84
N LEU A 55 13.74 17.08 16.81
CA LEU A 55 13.37 15.94 15.97
C LEU A 55 14.53 15.42 15.11
N SER A 56 15.53 16.24 14.87
CA SER A 56 16.71 15.94 14.04
C SER A 56 17.96 15.65 14.87
N GLU A 57 17.86 15.69 16.18
CA GLU A 57 18.97 15.47 17.11
C GLU A 57 19.55 14.08 16.96
N ARG A 58 20.89 13.99 17.10
CA ARG A 58 21.61 12.72 17.17
C ARG A 58 22.01 12.46 18.60
N VAL A 59 21.83 11.24 19.03
CA VAL A 59 22.13 10.78 20.38
C VAL A 59 23.27 9.78 20.31
N SER A 60 24.33 10.02 21.10
CA SER A 60 25.44 9.09 21.24
C SER A 60 25.06 7.91 22.11
N TYR A 61 25.44 6.73 21.73
CA TYR A 61 25.23 5.50 22.51
C TYR A 61 26.41 4.54 22.35
N TYR A 62 26.68 3.76 23.38
CA TYR A 62 27.69 2.71 23.32
C TYR A 62 27.15 1.48 22.61
N SER A 63 27.77 1.09 21.51
CA SER A 63 27.40 -0.11 20.75
C SER A 63 28.11 -1.33 21.31
N GLN A 64 27.41 -2.20 22.02
CA GLN A 64 27.96 -3.46 22.52
C GLN A 64 28.46 -4.39 21.40
N GLN A 65 27.84 -4.32 20.21
CA GLN A 65 28.22 -5.14 19.06
C GLN A 65 29.54 -4.70 18.42
N HIS A 66 29.90 -3.43 18.52
CA HIS A 66 31.09 -2.85 17.90
C HIS A 66 32.09 -2.29 18.91
N LEU A 67 31.77 -2.33 20.21
CA LEU A 67 32.60 -1.83 21.31
C LEU A 67 33.07 -0.39 21.13
N GLU A 68 32.23 0.47 20.56
CA GLU A 68 32.54 1.87 20.28
C GLU A 68 31.32 2.80 20.51
N MET A 69 31.58 4.07 20.73
CA MET A 69 30.55 5.11 20.75
C MET A 69 30.05 5.37 19.33
N ARG A 70 28.75 5.29 19.14
CA ARG A 70 28.05 5.57 17.88
C ARG A 70 26.96 6.59 18.08
N GLU A 71 26.61 7.26 17.00
CA GLU A 71 25.49 8.17 16.98
C GLU A 71 24.29 7.59 16.22
N ARG A 72 23.11 7.76 16.75
CA ARG A 72 21.85 7.46 16.08
C ARG A 72 20.90 8.66 16.15
N ALA A 73 19.93 8.69 15.26
CA ALA A 73 18.83 9.65 15.39
C ALA A 73 18.04 9.37 16.68
N ILE A 74 17.61 10.43 17.35
CA ILE A 74 16.74 10.33 18.52
C ILE A 74 15.49 9.49 18.21
N SER A 75 15.13 8.56 19.07
CA SER A 75 14.01 7.66 18.87
C SER A 75 12.66 8.35 19.14
N ALA A 76 11.56 7.76 18.67
CA ALA A 76 10.23 8.27 18.97
C ALA A 76 9.86 8.14 20.46
N ASN A 77 10.44 7.17 21.18
CA ASN A 77 10.21 7.00 22.62
C ASN A 77 10.96 8.08 23.43
N GLU A 78 12.20 8.41 23.08
CA GLU A 78 12.96 9.48 23.71
C GLU A 78 12.27 10.84 23.49
N LEU A 79 11.77 11.10 22.28
CA LEU A 79 10.97 12.30 21.98
C LEU A 79 9.64 12.32 22.75
N LEU A 80 9.01 11.17 22.95
CA LEU A 80 7.79 11.07 23.75
C LEU A 80 8.08 11.46 25.19
N THR A 81 9.10 10.86 25.82
CA THR A 81 9.51 11.17 27.19
C THR A 81 9.88 12.65 27.31
N TRP A 82 10.68 13.16 26.38
CA TRP A 82 11.05 14.57 26.36
C TRP A 82 9.83 15.50 26.27
N ALA A 83 8.85 15.20 25.41
CA ALA A 83 7.64 15.99 25.32
C ALA A 83 6.79 15.91 26.62
N GLU A 84 6.67 14.72 27.24
CA GLU A 84 5.98 14.58 28.51
C GLU A 84 6.63 15.42 29.61
N CYS A 85 7.95 15.38 29.77
CA CYS A 85 8.68 16.17 30.77
C CYS A 85 8.45 17.69 30.65
N HIS A 86 8.20 18.19 29.43
CA HIS A 86 8.04 19.64 29.21
C HIS A 86 6.58 20.10 29.13
N THR A 87 5.62 19.17 29.01
CA THR A 87 4.21 19.51 28.82
C THR A 87 3.28 19.02 29.92
N VAL A 88 3.75 18.15 30.80
CA VAL A 88 2.96 17.62 31.92
C VAL A 88 3.82 17.58 33.17
N GLU A 89 3.19 17.78 34.29
CA GLU A 89 3.80 17.55 35.59
C GLU A 89 4.14 16.05 35.75
N THR A 90 5.41 15.79 36.10
CA THR A 90 5.91 14.44 36.39
C THR A 90 6.78 14.51 37.64
N THR A 91 7.01 13.34 38.30
CA THR A 91 7.87 13.29 39.51
C THR A 91 9.29 13.84 39.23
N ALA A 92 9.82 13.62 38.05
CA ALA A 92 11.15 14.10 37.65
C ALA A 92 11.14 15.57 37.17
N HIS A 93 10.01 16.06 36.69
CA HIS A 93 9.84 17.41 36.15
C HIS A 93 8.51 17.99 36.66
N PRO A 94 8.48 18.55 37.85
CA PRO A 94 7.25 19.06 38.48
C PRO A 94 6.68 20.33 37.84
N HIS A 95 7.48 21.02 37.01
CA HIS A 95 7.05 22.26 36.37
C HIS A 95 7.13 22.16 34.84
N PRO A 96 6.02 21.87 34.17
CA PRO A 96 5.95 21.95 32.72
C PRO A 96 6.16 23.38 32.25
N TRP A 97 6.56 23.53 30.99
CA TRP A 97 6.72 24.87 30.43
C TRP A 97 5.37 25.62 30.40
N PRO A 98 5.27 26.85 30.94
CA PRO A 98 3.99 27.55 31.09
C PRO A 98 3.20 27.66 29.78
N SER A 99 3.91 27.95 28.66
CA SER A 99 3.29 28.05 27.31
C SER A 99 2.81 26.70 26.75
N TRP A 100 3.22 25.60 27.36
CA TRP A 100 2.99 24.24 26.86
C TRP A 100 2.38 23.31 27.94
N ASN A 101 1.65 23.87 28.91
CA ASN A 101 0.99 23.07 29.92
C ASN A 101 -0.22 22.30 29.33
N PHE A 102 0.00 21.01 29.08
CA PHE A 102 -1.02 20.13 28.50
C PHE A 102 -2.17 19.87 29.46
N SER A 103 -1.87 19.72 30.77
CA SER A 103 -2.87 19.37 31.80
C SER A 103 -3.92 20.46 31.99
N GLU A 104 -3.55 21.72 31.87
CA GLU A 104 -4.49 22.86 31.90
C GLU A 104 -5.44 22.84 30.71
N ARG A 105 -4.92 22.48 29.54
CA ARG A 105 -5.69 22.52 28.28
C ARG A 105 -6.55 21.27 28.07
N PHE A 106 -6.15 20.13 28.61
CA PHE A 106 -6.81 18.84 28.47
C PHE A 106 -6.90 18.13 29.83
N PRO A 107 -7.68 18.67 30.77
CA PRO A 107 -7.87 18.04 32.05
C PRO A 107 -8.47 16.65 31.92
N ASP A 108 -8.08 15.72 32.76
CA ASP A 108 -8.57 14.33 32.83
C ASP A 108 -8.35 13.46 31.59
N MET A 109 -7.56 13.94 30.59
CA MET A 109 -7.23 13.09 29.45
C MET A 109 -6.39 11.90 29.89
N PRO A 110 -6.82 10.64 29.60
CA PRO A 110 -6.03 9.47 29.94
C PRO A 110 -4.64 9.53 29.31
N PHE A 111 -3.61 9.24 30.11
CA PHE A 111 -2.20 9.32 29.68
C PHE A 111 -1.92 8.51 28.40
N VAL A 112 -2.65 7.41 28.20
CA VAL A 112 -2.53 6.55 27.01
C VAL A 112 -2.92 7.31 25.74
N TYR A 113 -3.98 8.12 25.78
CA TYR A 113 -4.39 8.96 24.66
C TYR A 113 -3.43 10.13 24.43
N ARG A 114 -2.92 10.74 25.50
CA ARG A 114 -1.86 11.75 25.41
C ARG A 114 -0.63 11.20 24.68
N ARG A 115 -0.14 10.04 25.10
CA ARG A 115 0.99 9.36 24.45
C ARG A 115 0.71 9.01 22.98
N SER A 116 -0.51 8.62 22.65
CA SER A 116 -0.94 8.43 21.26
C SER A 116 -0.85 9.71 20.45
N ALA A 117 -1.32 10.84 21.01
CA ALA A 117 -1.28 12.15 20.38
C ALA A 117 0.18 12.61 20.13
N ILE A 118 1.07 12.41 21.11
CA ILE A 118 2.50 12.71 20.97
C ILE A 118 3.13 11.89 19.83
N LYS A 119 2.93 10.56 19.81
CA LYS A 119 3.50 9.70 18.76
C LYS A 119 2.97 10.03 17.37
N ASP A 120 1.67 10.30 17.24
CA ASP A 120 1.07 10.74 15.98
C ASP A 120 1.65 12.10 15.51
N ALA A 121 1.87 13.04 16.44
CA ALA A 121 2.47 14.33 16.15
C ALA A 121 3.93 14.20 15.68
N ILE A 122 4.76 13.44 16.39
CA ILE A 122 6.14 13.13 15.99
C ILE A 122 6.19 12.61 14.55
N GLY A 123 5.38 11.59 14.24
CA GLY A 123 5.34 11.00 12.90
C GLY A 123 4.93 11.99 11.82
N LYS A 124 3.92 12.81 12.07
CA LYS A 124 3.42 13.83 11.13
C LYS A 124 4.40 14.97 10.90
N VAL A 125 5.01 15.48 11.96
CA VAL A 125 5.96 16.60 11.84
C VAL A 125 7.24 16.12 11.14
N ARG A 126 7.77 14.94 11.47
CA ARG A 126 8.90 14.34 10.74
C ARG A 126 8.61 14.17 9.25
N ALA A 127 7.44 13.66 8.90
CA ALA A 127 7.03 13.51 7.50
C ALA A 127 6.91 14.89 6.81
N TYR A 128 6.32 15.87 7.47
CA TYR A 128 6.22 17.24 6.95
C TYR A 128 7.59 17.86 6.70
N LEU A 129 8.51 17.79 7.66
CA LEU A 129 9.87 18.34 7.54
C LEU A 129 10.66 17.65 6.42
N SER A 130 10.51 16.32 6.28
CA SER A 130 11.11 15.56 5.18
C SER A 130 10.56 15.99 3.82
N HIS A 131 9.24 16.14 3.69
CA HIS A 131 8.61 16.60 2.45
C HIS A 131 9.00 18.05 2.14
N ARG A 132 9.08 18.93 3.15
CA ARG A 132 9.51 20.32 3.01
C ARG A 132 10.96 20.40 2.51
N ARG A 133 11.88 19.63 3.10
CA ARG A 133 13.28 19.55 2.65
C ARG A 133 13.36 19.07 1.20
N THR A 134 12.63 18.00 0.84
CA THR A 134 12.59 17.51 -0.53
C THR A 134 12.03 18.56 -1.50
N TRP A 135 11.01 19.31 -1.10
CA TRP A 135 10.42 20.37 -1.90
C TRP A 135 11.43 21.52 -2.13
N GLU A 136 12.16 21.92 -1.10
CA GLU A 136 13.22 22.92 -1.18
C GLU A 136 14.36 22.47 -2.12
N GLN A 137 14.83 21.23 -1.97
CA GLN A 137 15.89 20.64 -2.80
C GLN A 137 15.50 20.44 -4.28
N THR A 138 14.24 20.19 -4.56
CA THR A 138 13.74 19.94 -5.94
C THR A 138 13.40 21.24 -6.69
N GLY A 139 13.80 22.41 -6.19
CA GLY A 139 13.57 23.70 -6.83
C GLY A 139 12.10 24.12 -6.84
N LYS A 140 11.34 23.70 -5.82
CA LYS A 140 9.93 24.13 -5.61
C LYS A 140 8.98 23.77 -6.76
N ARG A 141 9.30 22.75 -7.57
CA ARG A 141 8.53 22.34 -8.77
C ARG A 141 7.12 21.83 -8.49
N LYS A 142 6.79 21.50 -7.24
CA LYS A 142 5.45 21.08 -6.78
C LYS A 142 4.94 22.08 -5.77
N GLY A 143 3.65 22.05 -5.47
CA GLY A 143 3.07 22.89 -4.43
C GLY A 143 3.77 22.71 -3.07
N LYS A 144 3.85 23.79 -2.29
CA LYS A 144 4.42 23.75 -0.93
C LYS A 144 3.68 22.72 -0.07
N PRO A 145 4.37 21.85 0.69
CA PRO A 145 3.72 20.96 1.63
C PRO A 145 2.87 21.72 2.64
N GLY A 146 1.62 21.26 2.84
CA GLY A 146 0.73 21.79 3.87
C GLY A 146 1.15 21.33 5.26
N LEU A 147 0.80 22.12 6.27
CA LEU A 147 0.98 21.72 7.68
C LEU A 147 0.18 20.46 8.02
N PRO A 148 0.61 19.68 9.01
CA PRO A 148 -0.11 18.50 9.47
C PRO A 148 -1.51 18.86 9.98
N GLY A 149 -2.55 18.33 9.35
CA GLY A 149 -3.94 18.62 9.69
C GLY A 149 -4.60 17.55 10.57
N ALA A 150 -5.87 17.79 10.90
CA ALA A 150 -6.75 16.85 11.60
C ALA A 150 -6.88 15.49 10.89
N SER A 151 -7.24 14.46 11.61
CA SER A 151 -7.47 13.12 11.08
C SER A 151 -8.70 12.49 11.72
N ASN A 152 -9.58 11.94 10.90
CA ASN A 152 -10.71 11.15 11.39
C ASN A 152 -10.32 9.70 11.74
N HIS A 153 -9.03 9.45 11.90
CA HIS A 153 -8.46 8.12 12.12
C HIS A 153 -7.44 8.13 13.24
N PRO A 154 -7.84 8.45 14.50
CA PRO A 154 -6.93 8.41 15.63
C PRO A 154 -6.49 6.98 15.93
N SER A 155 -5.25 6.83 16.40
CA SER A 155 -4.75 5.56 16.94
C SER A 155 -5.30 5.38 18.35
N LEU A 156 -5.82 4.17 18.63
CA LEU A 156 -6.24 3.76 19.96
C LEU A 156 -5.13 2.87 20.53
N TYR A 157 -4.66 3.19 21.72
CA TYR A 157 -3.61 2.40 22.38
C TYR A 157 -4.19 1.19 23.13
N GLN A 158 -3.36 0.18 23.37
CA GLN A 158 -3.64 -0.83 24.38
C GLN A 158 -3.96 -0.14 25.72
N GLY A 159 -4.99 -0.60 26.45
CA GLY A 159 -5.51 0.07 27.65
C GLY A 159 -6.60 1.11 27.38
N THR A 160 -6.98 1.37 26.13
CA THR A 160 -8.19 2.12 25.76
C THR A 160 -9.20 1.28 25.01
N ILE A 161 -8.89 0.02 24.78
CA ILE A 161 -9.71 -0.95 24.06
C ILE A 161 -9.61 -2.33 24.73
N GLU A 162 -10.74 -2.97 24.91
CA GLU A 162 -10.88 -4.35 25.35
C GLU A 162 -11.79 -5.09 24.37
N LEU A 163 -11.31 -6.22 23.87
CA LEU A 163 -12.11 -7.13 23.04
C LEU A 163 -12.73 -8.17 23.98
N SER A 164 -14.02 -8.05 24.30
CA SER A 164 -14.74 -9.08 25.02
C SER A 164 -15.25 -10.14 24.02
N VAL A 165 -14.90 -11.38 24.26
CA VAL A 165 -15.53 -12.53 23.60
C VAL A 165 -16.73 -12.87 24.48
N GLY A 166 -17.96 -12.71 23.97
CA GLY A 166 -19.16 -13.17 24.67
C GLY A 166 -19.06 -14.68 24.95
N GLU A 167 -19.63 -15.13 26.08
CA GLU A 167 -19.81 -16.54 26.38
C GLU A 167 -20.54 -17.25 25.24
N ALA A 168 -20.32 -18.54 25.06
CA ALA A 168 -20.64 -19.31 23.84
C ALA A 168 -22.12 -19.29 23.41
N ASP A 169 -23.04 -18.87 24.24
CA ASP A 169 -24.49 -18.80 23.96
C ASP A 169 -25.01 -17.43 23.53
N GLN A 170 -24.19 -16.38 23.56
CA GLN A 170 -24.59 -15.06 23.11
C GLN A 170 -23.86 -14.73 21.81
N HIS A 171 -24.58 -14.67 20.70
CA HIS A 171 -24.07 -14.32 19.36
C HIS A 171 -23.52 -12.89 19.24
N GLU A 172 -23.53 -12.10 20.29
CA GLU A 172 -23.09 -10.71 20.31
C GLU A 172 -21.67 -10.58 20.86
N ARG A 173 -20.78 -10.14 20.00
CA ARG A 173 -19.43 -9.74 20.38
C ARG A 173 -19.37 -8.24 20.57
N PHE A 174 -18.67 -7.82 21.61
CA PHE A 174 -18.51 -6.42 21.94
C PHE A 174 -17.03 -6.02 21.93
N VAL A 175 -16.82 -4.75 21.59
CA VAL A 175 -15.58 -4.05 21.85
C VAL A 175 -15.88 -2.98 22.90
N CYS A 176 -15.17 -3.00 24.01
CA CYS A 176 -15.23 -1.95 25.00
C CYS A 176 -14.17 -0.89 24.67
N LEU A 177 -14.59 0.35 24.46
CA LEU A 177 -13.72 1.48 24.15
C LEU A 177 -13.81 2.53 25.24
N LYS A 178 -12.66 3.07 25.66
CA LYS A 178 -12.63 4.25 26.52
C LYS A 178 -12.85 5.49 25.67
N VAL A 179 -14.01 6.12 25.76
CA VAL A 179 -14.43 7.24 24.93
C VAL A 179 -14.75 8.48 25.77
N TYR A 180 -14.63 9.64 25.14
CA TYR A 180 -15.03 10.91 25.71
C TYR A 180 -16.51 11.18 25.39
N THR A 181 -17.32 11.40 26.43
CA THR A 181 -18.77 11.60 26.29
C THR A 181 -19.16 13.06 26.03
N GLY A 182 -18.21 13.98 25.98
CA GLY A 182 -18.40 15.41 25.96
C GLY A 182 -18.17 16.04 27.36
N ALA A 183 -18.32 15.25 28.45
CA ALA A 183 -18.10 15.69 29.80
C ALA A 183 -16.97 14.91 30.51
N CYS A 184 -16.90 13.60 30.31
CA CYS A 184 -15.91 12.74 30.97
C CYS A 184 -15.52 11.54 30.12
N TRP A 185 -14.45 10.85 30.53
CA TRP A 185 -13.99 9.61 29.91
C TRP A 185 -14.67 8.41 30.53
N ARG A 186 -15.35 7.58 29.68
CA ARG A 186 -16.05 6.37 30.13
C ARG A 186 -15.71 5.19 29.23
N TRP A 187 -15.82 3.98 29.76
CA TRP A 187 -15.83 2.74 29.02
C TRP A 187 -17.22 2.50 28.44
N VAL A 188 -17.30 2.26 27.12
CA VAL A 188 -18.56 2.04 26.40
C VAL A 188 -18.44 0.82 25.51
N ASN A 189 -19.41 -0.08 25.62
CA ASN A 189 -19.50 -1.30 24.81
C ASN A 189 -20.10 -0.99 23.43
N TYR A 190 -19.41 -1.39 22.39
CA TYR A 190 -19.84 -1.30 21.02
C TYR A 190 -20.04 -2.70 20.44
N PRO A 191 -21.26 -3.08 19.98
CA PRO A 191 -21.48 -4.33 19.27
C PRO A 191 -20.64 -4.36 18.00
N VAL A 192 -20.14 -5.55 17.63
CA VAL A 192 -19.29 -5.71 16.46
C VAL A 192 -19.75 -6.86 15.60
N HIS A 193 -19.67 -6.68 14.29
CA HIS A 193 -19.87 -7.75 13.33
C HIS A 193 -18.51 -8.30 12.88
N SER A 194 -18.08 -9.38 13.51
CA SER A 194 -16.86 -10.05 13.07
C SER A 194 -17.16 -10.96 11.87
N SER A 195 -16.30 -10.89 10.85
CA SER A 195 -16.36 -11.82 9.73
C SER A 195 -15.42 -13.00 9.97
N ARG A 196 -15.72 -14.19 9.39
CA ARG A 196 -14.80 -15.35 9.41
C ARG A 196 -13.40 -14.99 8.89
N TYR A 197 -13.31 -14.00 7.99
CA TYR A 197 -12.03 -13.49 7.50
C TYR A 197 -11.26 -12.75 8.61
N PHE A 198 -11.95 -11.87 9.35
CA PHE A 198 -11.34 -11.15 10.47
C PHE A 198 -10.80 -12.14 11.50
N GLU A 199 -11.63 -13.05 11.98
CA GLU A 199 -11.27 -14.03 13.02
C GLU A 199 -10.05 -14.85 12.63
N ARG A 200 -10.08 -15.47 11.45
CA ARG A 200 -8.95 -16.26 10.96
C ARG A 200 -7.66 -15.46 10.86
N ARG A 201 -7.75 -14.19 10.43
CA ARG A 201 -6.57 -13.34 10.27
C ARG A 201 -6.09 -12.73 11.56
N HIS A 202 -7.00 -12.43 12.46
CA HIS A 202 -6.71 -11.79 13.72
C HIS A 202 -5.96 -12.74 14.68
N SER A 203 -6.35 -14.03 14.69
CA SER A 203 -5.74 -15.07 15.52
C SER A 203 -4.63 -15.88 14.82
N GLU A 204 -4.21 -15.51 13.61
CA GLU A 204 -3.17 -16.23 12.88
C GLU A 204 -1.81 -16.09 13.57
N ALA A 205 -1.21 -17.24 13.93
CA ALA A 205 0.07 -17.30 14.64
C ALA A 205 1.21 -16.59 13.89
N GLY A 206 2.13 -16.01 14.64
CA GLY A 206 3.32 -15.31 14.12
C GLY A 206 3.03 -13.89 13.62
N TRP A 207 1.81 -13.36 13.80
CA TRP A 207 1.48 -11.96 13.56
C TRP A 207 1.23 -11.25 14.88
N GLU A 208 2.02 -10.23 15.14
CA GLU A 208 1.87 -9.36 16.32
C GLU A 208 0.87 -8.25 16.04
N GLN A 209 -0.06 -8.06 16.97
CA GLN A 209 -1.02 -6.97 16.88
C GLN A 209 -0.39 -5.65 17.33
N GLN A 210 -0.61 -4.62 16.53
CA GLN A 210 -0.32 -3.25 16.88
C GLN A 210 -1.58 -2.54 17.38
N SER A 211 -1.39 -1.42 18.04
CA SER A 211 -2.49 -0.58 18.52
C SER A 211 -3.50 -0.29 17.40
N PRO A 212 -4.79 -0.54 17.62
CA PRO A 212 -5.81 -0.34 16.60
C PRO A 212 -6.02 1.14 16.29
N ARG A 213 -6.56 1.40 15.11
CA ARG A 213 -6.94 2.73 14.67
C ARG A 213 -8.44 2.81 14.50
N LEU A 214 -9.08 3.77 15.15
CA LEU A 214 -10.48 4.08 14.91
C LEU A 214 -10.59 4.79 13.53
N VAL A 215 -11.46 4.28 12.67
CA VAL A 215 -11.75 4.88 11.36
C VAL A 215 -13.21 5.32 11.37
N LEU A 216 -13.44 6.60 11.61
CA LEU A 216 -14.77 7.18 11.64
C LEU A 216 -15.12 7.76 10.26
N ARG A 217 -16.24 7.30 9.69
CA ARG A 217 -16.77 7.76 8.41
C ARG A 217 -18.17 8.34 8.60
N LYS A 218 -18.69 9.05 7.60
CA LYS A 218 -20.01 9.69 7.68
C LYS A 218 -21.15 8.75 8.13
N LYS A 219 -21.10 7.47 7.74
CA LYS A 219 -22.16 6.47 8.04
C LYS A 219 -21.69 5.22 8.76
N SER A 220 -20.40 5.08 9.07
CA SER A 220 -19.85 3.86 9.68
C SER A 220 -18.65 4.18 10.55
N ALA A 221 -18.38 3.32 11.52
CA ALA A 221 -17.14 3.31 12.26
C ALA A 221 -16.51 1.91 12.19
N GLU A 222 -15.20 1.84 12.08
CA GLU A 222 -14.44 0.60 11.98
C GLU A 222 -13.20 0.69 12.85
N LEU A 223 -12.79 -0.43 13.44
CA LEU A 223 -11.48 -0.58 14.06
C LEU A 223 -10.54 -1.27 13.05
N HIS A 224 -9.42 -0.64 12.77
CA HIS A 224 -8.38 -1.17 11.91
C HIS A 224 -7.22 -1.65 12.77
N PHE A 225 -7.03 -2.96 12.85
CA PHE A 225 -5.91 -3.59 13.55
C PHE A 225 -4.76 -3.80 12.57
N ALA A 226 -3.69 -3.06 12.75
CA ALA A 226 -2.44 -3.33 12.06
C ALA A 226 -1.77 -4.53 12.72
N GLN A 227 -1.24 -5.44 11.92
CA GLN A 227 -0.49 -6.60 12.37
C GLN A 227 0.85 -6.62 11.66
N THR A 228 1.90 -7.00 12.36
CA THR A 228 3.26 -7.07 11.85
C THR A 228 3.82 -8.48 12.04
N LYS A 229 4.69 -8.88 11.11
CA LYS A 229 5.41 -10.14 11.18
C LYS A 229 6.85 -9.91 10.72
N GLU A 230 7.81 -10.33 11.51
CA GLU A 230 9.21 -10.34 11.08
C GLU A 230 9.44 -11.42 10.03
N ILE A 231 10.10 -11.04 8.96
CA ILE A 231 10.41 -11.92 7.84
C ILE A 231 11.90 -12.01 7.64
N GLN A 232 12.40 -13.22 7.69
CA GLN A 232 13.76 -13.53 7.27
C GLN A 232 13.72 -13.80 5.75
N ALA A 233 14.19 -12.85 4.96
CA ALA A 233 14.31 -13.01 3.52
C ALA A 233 15.78 -12.93 3.10
N LYS A 234 16.23 -13.85 2.25
CA LYS A 234 17.58 -13.83 1.68
C LYS A 234 17.78 -12.56 0.87
N LYS A 235 18.97 -11.99 0.88
CA LYS A 235 19.29 -10.86 -0.02
C LYS A 235 19.31 -11.34 -1.46
N VAL A 236 18.88 -10.49 -2.39
CA VAL A 236 18.83 -10.83 -3.84
C VAL A 236 20.20 -11.28 -4.36
N LYS A 237 21.29 -10.68 -3.88
CA LYS A 237 22.67 -11.07 -4.26
C LYS A 237 22.99 -12.51 -3.83
N GLU A 238 22.61 -12.87 -2.62
CA GLU A 238 22.77 -14.22 -2.08
C GLU A 238 21.90 -15.24 -2.83
N SER A 239 20.65 -14.86 -3.15
CA SER A 239 19.76 -15.71 -3.95
C SER A 239 20.30 -15.95 -5.36
N LYS A 240 20.89 -14.94 -6.02
CA LYS A 240 21.49 -15.10 -7.36
C LYS A 240 22.70 -16.03 -7.40
N ALA A 241 23.38 -16.22 -6.28
CA ALA A 241 24.51 -17.12 -6.19
C ALA A 241 24.09 -18.61 -6.09
N ASP A 242 22.81 -18.88 -5.84
CA ASP A 242 22.25 -20.23 -5.79
C ASP A 242 22.00 -20.73 -7.24
N PRO A 243 22.70 -21.79 -7.69
CA PRO A 243 22.52 -22.32 -9.04
C PRO A 243 21.13 -22.94 -9.26
N HIS A 244 20.49 -23.41 -8.20
CA HIS A 244 19.15 -24.03 -8.21
C HIS A 244 18.04 -23.04 -7.87
N LEU A 245 18.31 -21.72 -7.90
CA LEU A 245 17.35 -20.70 -7.59
C LEU A 245 16.08 -20.84 -8.45
N VAL A 246 14.95 -21.01 -7.78
CA VAL A 246 13.64 -20.91 -8.42
C VAL A 246 13.27 -19.43 -8.60
N THR A 247 12.91 -19.06 -9.81
CA THR A 247 12.41 -17.73 -10.12
C THR A 247 10.96 -17.79 -10.59
N VAL A 248 10.15 -16.84 -10.15
CA VAL A 248 8.73 -16.70 -10.51
C VAL A 248 8.57 -15.38 -11.27
N ALA A 249 8.43 -15.43 -12.58
CA ALA A 249 8.31 -14.23 -13.40
C ALA A 249 6.85 -13.95 -13.76
N VAL A 250 6.50 -12.66 -13.81
CA VAL A 250 5.13 -12.22 -14.08
C VAL A 250 5.10 -11.15 -15.16
N ASP A 251 4.41 -11.45 -16.27
CA ASP A 251 3.97 -10.46 -17.25
C ASP A 251 2.55 -9.99 -16.93
N LEU A 252 2.35 -8.67 -16.86
CA LEU A 252 1.07 -8.04 -16.51
C LEU A 252 0.41 -7.43 -17.74
N ASN A 253 -0.79 -7.90 -18.08
CA ASN A 253 -1.49 -7.48 -19.27
C ASN A 253 -2.95 -7.07 -19.00
N VAL A 254 -3.74 -6.79 -20.04
CA VAL A 254 -5.13 -6.33 -19.93
C VAL A 254 -6.11 -7.49 -19.90
N LYS A 255 -5.95 -8.50 -20.74
CA LYS A 255 -6.82 -9.68 -20.81
C LYS A 255 -6.42 -10.76 -19.83
N ASN A 256 -5.16 -11.16 -19.89
CA ASN A 256 -4.56 -11.92 -18.82
C ASN A 256 -4.03 -10.89 -17.82
N LEU A 257 -4.66 -10.78 -16.66
CA LEU A 257 -4.19 -9.86 -15.61
C LEU A 257 -2.73 -10.16 -15.24
N ALA A 258 -2.36 -11.44 -15.26
CA ALA A 258 -0.99 -11.91 -15.11
C ALA A 258 -0.77 -13.21 -15.88
N VAL A 259 0.40 -13.37 -16.49
CA VAL A 259 0.94 -14.65 -16.92
C VAL A 259 2.17 -14.91 -16.06
N ILE A 260 2.14 -16.01 -15.32
CA ILE A 260 3.16 -16.39 -14.35
C ILE A 260 3.91 -17.58 -14.91
N THR A 261 5.22 -17.49 -14.99
CA THR A 261 6.09 -18.63 -15.33
C THR A 261 7.06 -18.89 -14.17
N VAL A 262 7.27 -20.15 -13.86
CA VAL A 262 8.25 -20.59 -12.86
C VAL A 262 9.40 -21.26 -13.56
N ARG A 263 10.62 -20.80 -13.29
CA ARG A 263 11.85 -21.35 -13.88
C ARG A 263 12.76 -21.91 -12.79
N GLN A 264 13.25 -23.12 -13.03
CA GLN A 264 14.28 -23.78 -12.24
C GLN A 264 15.24 -24.48 -13.21
N ASP A 265 16.53 -24.45 -12.92
CA ASP A 265 17.60 -25.11 -13.69
C ASP A 265 17.51 -24.82 -15.21
N GLY A 266 17.25 -23.56 -15.57
CA GLY A 266 17.10 -23.12 -16.95
C GLY A 266 15.79 -23.49 -17.64
N LYS A 267 14.92 -24.30 -17.04
CA LYS A 267 13.67 -24.79 -17.63
C LYS A 267 12.44 -24.15 -16.97
N ILE A 268 11.41 -23.86 -17.77
CA ILE A 268 10.09 -23.47 -17.25
C ILE A 268 9.36 -24.73 -16.78
N ILE A 269 9.06 -24.79 -15.48
CA ILE A 269 8.44 -25.93 -14.81
C ILE A 269 6.93 -25.76 -14.55
N GLU A 270 6.46 -24.51 -14.42
CA GLU A 270 5.02 -24.22 -14.25
C GLU A 270 4.64 -22.94 -14.99
N THR A 271 3.41 -22.89 -15.52
CA THR A 271 2.83 -21.71 -16.15
C THR A 271 1.39 -21.53 -15.71
N VAL A 272 1.05 -20.33 -15.25
CA VAL A 272 -0.32 -20.01 -14.79
C VAL A 272 -0.82 -18.74 -15.49
N PHE A 273 -2.02 -18.84 -16.09
CA PHE A 273 -2.72 -17.71 -16.69
C PHE A 273 -3.82 -17.21 -15.75
N VAL A 274 -3.69 -15.96 -15.31
CA VAL A 274 -4.70 -15.28 -14.48
C VAL A 274 -5.54 -14.38 -15.37
N THR A 275 -6.72 -14.83 -15.73
CA THR A 275 -7.64 -14.09 -16.62
C THR A 275 -8.42 -13.01 -15.87
N ASP A 276 -8.91 -12.00 -16.60
CA ASP A 276 -9.74 -10.93 -16.04
C ASP A 276 -11.19 -11.33 -15.75
N ARG A 277 -11.60 -12.54 -16.13
CA ARG A 277 -12.98 -13.09 -15.98
C ARG A 277 -14.08 -12.11 -16.38
N GLY A 278 -13.85 -11.34 -17.45
CA GLY A 278 -14.82 -10.36 -17.96
C GLY A 278 -14.83 -9.01 -17.23
N LEU A 279 -13.90 -8.76 -16.32
CA LEU A 279 -13.75 -7.48 -15.60
C LEU A 279 -13.68 -6.28 -16.55
N ASP A 280 -12.92 -6.38 -17.65
CA ASP A 280 -12.78 -5.29 -18.62
C ASP A 280 -14.13 -4.92 -19.24
N HIS A 281 -14.98 -5.90 -19.54
CA HIS A 281 -16.33 -5.70 -20.05
C HIS A 281 -17.24 -5.02 -19.02
N HIS A 282 -17.28 -5.55 -17.78
CA HIS A 282 -18.07 -4.94 -16.69
C HIS A 282 -17.64 -3.51 -16.40
N ARG A 283 -16.35 -3.28 -16.26
CA ARG A 283 -15.78 -1.95 -16.04
C ARG A 283 -16.11 -0.98 -17.18
N TYR A 284 -16.03 -1.42 -18.43
CA TYR A 284 -16.38 -0.62 -19.58
C TYR A 284 -17.85 -0.17 -19.56
N ARG A 285 -18.78 -1.06 -19.20
CA ARG A 285 -20.21 -0.73 -19.05
C ARG A 285 -20.43 0.37 -18.01
N HIS A 286 -19.78 0.27 -16.85
CA HIS A 286 -19.86 1.29 -15.79
C HIS A 286 -19.24 2.62 -16.24
N LEU A 287 -18.09 2.59 -16.89
CA LEU A 287 -17.44 3.81 -17.43
C LEU A 287 -18.27 4.47 -18.52
N LYS A 288 -18.99 3.70 -19.35
CA LYS A 288 -19.93 4.23 -20.34
C LYS A 288 -21.12 4.94 -19.68
N ARG A 289 -21.71 4.33 -18.65
CA ARG A 289 -22.78 4.96 -17.84
C ARG A 289 -22.31 6.27 -17.20
N LEU A 290 -21.13 6.25 -16.65
CA LEU A 290 -20.51 7.42 -16.01
C LEU A 290 -20.26 8.54 -17.01
N ALA A 291 -19.71 8.22 -18.19
CA ALA A 291 -19.52 9.20 -19.27
C ALA A 291 -20.83 9.81 -19.74
N LYS A 292 -21.92 9.01 -19.87
CA LYS A 292 -23.27 9.53 -20.22
C LYS A 292 -23.78 10.48 -19.14
N LYS A 293 -23.66 10.12 -17.85
CA LYS A 293 -24.07 11.00 -16.74
C LYS A 293 -23.28 12.31 -16.69
N GLN A 294 -21.97 12.23 -16.88
CA GLN A 294 -21.11 13.43 -16.93
C GLN A 294 -21.46 14.34 -18.12
N TRP A 295 -21.81 13.76 -19.25
CA TRP A 295 -22.25 14.54 -20.43
C TRP A 295 -23.58 15.26 -20.16
N LEU A 296 -24.55 14.58 -19.52
CA LEU A 296 -25.84 15.15 -19.17
C LEU A 296 -25.76 16.24 -18.09
N SER A 297 -24.81 16.13 -17.17
CA SER A 297 -24.62 17.10 -16.07
C SER A 297 -23.77 18.32 -16.47
N GLY A 298 -23.34 18.41 -17.72
CA GLY A 298 -22.48 19.49 -18.20
C GLY A 298 -21.01 19.36 -17.71
N LYS A 299 -20.26 20.47 -17.81
CA LYS A 299 -18.86 20.51 -17.34
C LYS A 299 -18.83 20.43 -15.82
N PRO A 300 -17.98 19.54 -15.25
CA PRO A 300 -17.84 19.47 -13.80
C PRO A 300 -17.25 20.78 -13.26
N ILE A 301 -17.85 21.31 -12.22
CA ILE A 301 -17.32 22.46 -11.47
C ILE A 301 -16.07 22.00 -10.73
N LYS A 302 -15.01 22.78 -10.79
CA LYS A 302 -13.74 22.46 -10.11
C LYS A 302 -13.98 22.36 -8.61
N GLY A 303 -13.66 21.18 -8.03
CA GLY A 303 -13.89 20.88 -6.61
C GLY A 303 -15.15 20.07 -6.33
N GLU A 304 -16.09 19.97 -7.25
CA GLU A 304 -17.23 19.08 -7.11
C GLU A 304 -16.91 17.64 -7.53
N HIS A 305 -17.24 16.71 -6.68
CA HIS A 305 -17.08 15.28 -6.91
C HIS A 305 -18.40 14.66 -7.39
N SER A 306 -18.76 14.88 -8.66
CA SER A 306 -19.94 14.25 -9.25
C SER A 306 -19.77 12.72 -9.37
N ASN A 307 -20.87 11.98 -9.26
CA ASN A 307 -20.91 10.52 -9.47
C ASN A 307 -20.01 9.69 -8.56
N GLN A 308 -19.79 10.12 -7.31
CA GLN A 308 -18.91 9.45 -6.34
C GLN A 308 -19.22 7.96 -6.15
N GLN A 309 -20.49 7.57 -6.12
CA GLN A 309 -20.91 6.17 -5.96
C GLN A 309 -20.46 5.29 -7.13
N LEU A 310 -20.65 5.76 -8.39
CA LEU A 310 -20.22 5.03 -9.58
C LEU A 310 -18.68 4.90 -9.65
N TRP A 311 -17.96 5.99 -9.36
CA TRP A 311 -16.51 5.94 -9.26
C TRP A 311 -16.03 5.04 -8.12
N GLY A 312 -16.75 5.05 -6.98
CA GLY A 312 -16.49 4.15 -5.86
C GLY A 312 -16.67 2.68 -6.25
N HIS A 313 -17.71 2.37 -7.03
CA HIS A 313 -17.94 1.02 -7.54
C HIS A 313 -16.82 0.56 -8.48
N VAL A 314 -16.43 1.39 -9.46
CA VAL A 314 -15.31 1.06 -10.37
C VAL A 314 -13.99 0.86 -9.60
N ARG A 315 -13.73 1.69 -8.58
CA ARG A 315 -12.54 1.54 -7.73
C ARG A 315 -12.55 0.20 -6.97
N ARG A 316 -13.69 -0.19 -6.37
CA ARG A 316 -13.82 -1.48 -5.66
C ARG A 316 -13.62 -2.67 -6.59
N MET A 317 -14.22 -2.64 -7.80
CA MET A 317 -14.00 -3.69 -8.81
C MET A 317 -12.53 -3.85 -9.18
N ASN A 318 -11.83 -2.73 -9.39
CA ASN A 318 -10.41 -2.71 -9.72
C ASN A 318 -9.55 -3.25 -8.56
N GLU A 319 -9.90 -2.90 -7.32
CA GLU A 319 -9.19 -3.35 -6.12
C GLU A 319 -9.37 -4.85 -5.90
N ASP A 320 -10.59 -5.35 -6.00
CA ASP A 320 -10.90 -6.78 -5.87
C ASP A 320 -10.14 -7.62 -6.91
N ALA A 321 -10.16 -7.19 -8.17
CA ALA A 321 -9.42 -7.86 -9.24
C ALA A 321 -7.90 -7.85 -9.02
N ALA A 322 -7.36 -6.72 -8.56
CA ALA A 322 -5.93 -6.62 -8.26
C ALA A 322 -5.53 -7.53 -7.09
N HIS A 323 -6.35 -7.60 -6.03
CA HIS A 323 -6.13 -8.51 -4.91
C HIS A 323 -6.22 -9.99 -5.30
N LYS A 324 -7.17 -10.36 -6.18
CA LYS A 324 -7.33 -11.74 -6.69
C LYS A 324 -6.12 -12.15 -7.53
N ALA A 325 -5.69 -11.30 -8.48
CA ALA A 325 -4.51 -11.56 -9.28
C ALA A 325 -3.23 -11.66 -8.42
N ALA A 326 -3.05 -10.74 -7.48
CA ALA A 326 -1.93 -10.77 -6.56
C ALA A 326 -1.93 -12.00 -5.64
N ARG A 327 -3.11 -12.50 -5.25
CA ARG A 327 -3.23 -13.75 -4.49
C ARG A 327 -2.80 -14.95 -5.35
N SER A 328 -3.22 -15.02 -6.62
CA SER A 328 -2.78 -16.09 -7.52
C SER A 328 -1.26 -16.10 -7.68
N ILE A 329 -0.61 -14.93 -7.82
CA ILE A 329 0.85 -14.81 -7.87
C ILE A 329 1.48 -15.32 -6.57
N ALA A 330 0.99 -14.85 -5.41
CA ALA A 330 1.52 -15.26 -4.11
C ALA A 330 1.32 -16.76 -3.84
N ASN A 331 0.21 -17.36 -4.29
CA ASN A 331 -0.03 -18.79 -4.17
C ASN A 331 0.98 -19.62 -5.00
N VAL A 332 1.39 -19.13 -6.17
CA VAL A 332 2.47 -19.77 -6.94
C VAL A 332 3.79 -19.64 -6.16
N CYS A 333 4.13 -18.45 -5.65
CA CYS A 333 5.33 -18.25 -4.83
C CYS A 333 5.36 -19.17 -3.59
N ALA A 334 4.21 -19.42 -2.95
CA ALA A 334 4.11 -20.26 -1.76
C ALA A 334 4.48 -21.74 -2.04
N LYS A 335 4.34 -22.21 -3.28
CA LYS A 335 4.76 -23.55 -3.69
C LYS A 335 6.29 -23.71 -3.74
N TYR A 336 7.00 -22.59 -3.86
CA TYR A 336 8.45 -22.55 -4.05
C TYR A 336 9.11 -21.65 -3.00
N PRO A 337 9.26 -22.13 -1.76
CA PRO A 337 9.93 -21.37 -0.68
C PRO A 337 11.35 -20.96 -1.08
N GLY A 338 11.74 -19.73 -0.76
CA GLY A 338 13.06 -19.18 -1.13
C GLY A 338 13.19 -18.70 -2.57
N SER A 339 12.12 -18.80 -3.38
CA SER A 339 12.10 -18.26 -4.74
C SER A 339 12.21 -16.74 -4.76
N VAL A 340 12.52 -16.18 -5.95
CA VAL A 340 12.52 -14.73 -6.21
C VAL A 340 11.41 -14.40 -7.19
N LEU A 341 10.55 -13.43 -6.81
CA LEU A 341 9.46 -12.95 -7.64
C LEU A 341 9.95 -11.82 -8.55
N LEU A 342 9.72 -11.95 -9.85
CA LEU A 342 10.20 -11.03 -10.87
C LEU A 342 9.06 -10.28 -11.55
N PHE A 343 9.20 -8.95 -11.65
CA PHE A 343 8.31 -8.09 -12.41
C PHE A 343 9.10 -7.20 -13.37
N GLU A 344 8.47 -6.78 -14.45
CA GLU A 344 9.00 -5.71 -15.29
C GLU A 344 8.88 -4.34 -14.60
N ARG A 345 9.90 -3.49 -14.73
CA ARG A 345 9.90 -2.10 -14.23
C ARG A 345 9.07 -1.18 -15.13
N LEU A 346 7.76 -1.19 -14.97
CA LEU A 346 6.81 -0.44 -15.82
C LEU A 346 6.42 0.96 -15.30
N ARG A 347 7.11 1.50 -14.30
CA ARG A 347 6.74 2.76 -13.60
C ARG A 347 6.61 3.99 -14.50
N ARG A 348 7.26 4.00 -15.66
CA ARG A 348 7.28 5.13 -16.62
C ARG A 348 6.28 4.99 -17.76
N ILE A 349 5.60 3.84 -17.87
CA ILE A 349 4.62 3.62 -18.96
C ILE A 349 3.30 4.27 -18.52
N ARG A 350 3.16 5.55 -18.84
CA ARG A 350 1.87 6.26 -18.79
C ARG A 350 1.16 6.11 -20.12
N ALA A 351 -0.19 6.08 -20.10
CA ALA A 351 -0.97 6.30 -21.30
C ALA A 351 -0.69 7.72 -21.79
N LYS A 352 0.31 7.87 -22.65
CA LYS A 352 0.45 9.10 -23.43
C LYS A 352 -0.76 9.14 -24.33
N GLY A 353 -1.50 10.25 -24.38
CA GLY A 353 -2.71 10.45 -25.20
C GLY A 353 -2.53 10.28 -26.70
N ALA A 354 -1.50 9.57 -27.14
CA ALA A 354 -1.06 9.35 -28.49
C ALA A 354 -1.81 8.24 -29.25
N SER A 355 -2.69 7.46 -28.58
CA SER A 355 -3.51 6.49 -29.32
C SER A 355 -4.74 7.21 -29.89
N LYS A 356 -4.96 7.06 -31.21
CA LYS A 356 -6.15 7.56 -31.92
C LYS A 356 -7.47 6.96 -31.38
N SER A 357 -7.40 5.83 -30.63
CA SER A 357 -8.56 5.14 -30.06
C SER A 357 -8.84 5.57 -28.61
N ARG A 358 -9.95 6.29 -28.39
CA ARG A 358 -10.46 6.62 -27.04
C ARG A 358 -10.68 5.37 -26.17
N ARG A 359 -11.07 4.24 -26.77
CA ARG A 359 -11.26 2.97 -26.08
C ARG A 359 -9.93 2.42 -25.56
N MET A 360 -8.88 2.44 -26.38
CA MET A 360 -7.56 1.97 -26.00
C MET A 360 -6.95 2.84 -24.88
N ASN A 361 -7.06 4.16 -25.00
CA ASN A 361 -6.60 5.09 -23.96
C ASN A 361 -7.29 4.83 -22.61
N ARG A 362 -8.61 4.57 -22.60
CA ARG A 362 -9.34 4.21 -21.39
C ARG A 362 -8.87 2.87 -20.80
N ARG A 363 -8.61 1.87 -21.65
CA ARG A 363 -8.06 0.57 -21.21
C ARG A 363 -6.70 0.75 -20.55
N GLN A 364 -5.81 1.50 -21.17
CA GLN A 364 -4.47 1.77 -20.63
C GLN A 364 -4.53 2.56 -19.32
N ALA A 365 -5.39 3.59 -19.23
CA ALA A 365 -5.56 4.38 -18.01
C ALA A 365 -6.09 3.56 -16.83
N ASN A 366 -6.85 2.50 -17.09
CA ASN A 366 -7.43 1.62 -16.09
C ASN A 366 -6.65 0.30 -15.88
N GLN A 367 -5.41 0.22 -16.38
CA GLN A 367 -4.58 -0.97 -16.11
C GLN A 367 -4.27 -1.11 -14.63
N LEU A 368 -4.38 -2.34 -14.15
CA LEU A 368 -4.18 -2.66 -12.74
C LEU A 368 -2.73 -2.97 -12.37
N ARG A 369 -1.78 -2.82 -13.31
CA ARG A 369 -0.37 -3.21 -13.15
C ARG A 369 0.23 -2.77 -11.82
N GLY A 370 0.19 -1.47 -11.52
CA GLY A 370 0.78 -0.94 -10.28
C GLY A 370 0.14 -1.53 -9.02
N LYS A 371 -1.19 -1.72 -9.00
CA LYS A 371 -1.90 -2.31 -7.88
C LYS A 371 -1.58 -3.80 -7.72
N ILE A 372 -1.60 -4.55 -8.82
CA ILE A 372 -1.26 -5.98 -8.79
C ILE A 372 0.16 -6.18 -8.29
N THR A 373 1.13 -5.42 -8.85
CA THR A 373 2.53 -5.48 -8.43
C THR A 373 2.68 -5.18 -6.94
N GLN A 374 2.06 -4.11 -6.45
CA GLN A 374 2.16 -3.74 -5.03
C GLN A 374 1.57 -4.83 -4.13
N HIS A 375 0.34 -5.25 -4.39
CA HIS A 375 -0.30 -6.30 -3.58
C HIS A 375 0.41 -7.66 -3.67
N ALA A 376 0.99 -8.00 -4.82
CA ALA A 376 1.76 -9.22 -4.98
C ALA A 376 3.07 -9.17 -4.18
N LYS A 377 3.78 -8.04 -4.21
CA LYS A 377 4.97 -7.81 -3.40
C LYS A 377 4.68 -8.01 -1.91
N ASP A 378 3.64 -7.35 -1.41
CA ASP A 378 3.28 -7.41 0.02
C ASP A 378 2.94 -8.84 0.43
N LYS A 379 2.16 -9.56 -0.41
CA LYS A 379 1.77 -10.94 -0.14
C LYS A 379 2.92 -11.94 -0.25
N ALA A 380 3.77 -11.80 -1.26
CA ALA A 380 4.95 -12.65 -1.46
C ALA A 380 5.98 -12.41 -0.36
N PHE A 381 6.23 -11.15 0.02
CA PHE A 381 7.13 -10.81 1.11
C PHE A 381 6.68 -11.40 2.45
N ALA A 382 5.37 -11.40 2.74
CA ALA A 382 4.82 -12.06 3.93
C ALA A 382 5.09 -13.59 3.98
N GLN A 383 5.48 -14.19 2.85
CA GLN A 383 5.88 -15.59 2.70
C GLN A 383 7.41 -15.77 2.60
N GLY A 384 8.20 -14.72 2.81
CA GLY A 384 9.65 -14.73 2.70
C GLY A 384 10.21 -14.60 1.28
N VAL A 385 9.35 -14.36 0.28
CA VAL A 385 9.74 -14.25 -1.13
C VAL A 385 10.06 -12.80 -1.48
N VAL A 386 11.31 -12.56 -1.89
CA VAL A 386 11.77 -11.22 -2.29
C VAL A 386 11.34 -10.91 -3.72
N THR A 387 11.04 -9.65 -3.99
CA THR A 387 10.63 -9.20 -5.33
C THR A 387 11.70 -8.33 -5.98
N VAL A 388 11.98 -8.60 -7.25
CA VAL A 388 12.91 -7.83 -8.09
C VAL A 388 12.16 -7.24 -9.28
N GLU A 389 12.43 -5.98 -9.61
CA GLU A 389 11.95 -5.36 -10.85
C GLU A 389 13.08 -5.35 -11.88
N VAL A 390 12.88 -6.04 -13.00
CA VAL A 390 13.85 -6.13 -14.10
C VAL A 390 13.59 -5.10 -15.20
N ASN A 391 14.57 -4.92 -16.09
CA ASN A 391 14.43 -4.04 -17.26
C ASN A 391 13.41 -4.64 -18.25
N PRO A 392 12.34 -3.90 -18.64
CA PRO A 392 11.34 -4.38 -19.58
C PRO A 392 11.78 -4.32 -21.05
N HIS A 393 13.01 -3.89 -21.34
CA HIS A 393 13.46 -3.73 -22.71
C HIS A 393 13.55 -5.09 -23.39
N GLY A 394 12.89 -5.23 -24.54
CA GLY A 394 12.97 -6.43 -25.39
C GLY A 394 12.11 -7.62 -24.97
N THR A 395 11.59 -7.68 -23.74
CA THR A 395 10.84 -8.85 -23.21
C THR A 395 9.69 -9.32 -24.11
N SER A 396 9.01 -8.41 -24.78
CA SER A 396 7.90 -8.72 -25.71
C SER A 396 8.31 -8.83 -27.19
N GLN A 397 9.59 -8.61 -27.51
CA GLN A 397 10.07 -8.54 -28.91
C GLN A 397 11.02 -9.67 -29.28
N TYR A 398 11.68 -10.29 -28.31
CA TYR A 398 12.66 -11.32 -28.53
C TYR A 398 12.15 -12.72 -28.17
N CYS A 399 12.68 -13.72 -28.85
CA CYS A 399 12.35 -15.12 -28.61
C CYS A 399 12.94 -15.58 -27.27
N SER A 400 12.13 -16.20 -26.41
CA SER A 400 12.59 -16.75 -25.14
C SER A 400 13.44 -18.02 -25.29
N ARG A 401 13.50 -18.62 -26.51
CA ARG A 401 14.33 -19.80 -26.76
C ARG A 401 15.73 -19.48 -27.33
N CYS A 402 15.80 -18.56 -28.29
CA CYS A 402 17.06 -18.29 -29.01
C CYS A 402 17.52 -16.83 -28.93
N GLY A 403 16.77 -15.94 -28.29
CA GLY A 403 17.11 -14.52 -28.15
C GLY A 403 16.97 -13.70 -29.46
N ALA A 404 16.58 -14.29 -30.56
CA ALA A 404 16.41 -13.57 -31.84
C ALA A 404 15.14 -12.71 -31.79
N LYS A 405 15.13 -11.63 -32.57
CA LYS A 405 13.96 -10.78 -32.73
C LYS A 405 12.84 -11.54 -33.42
N GLY A 406 11.65 -11.55 -32.86
CA GLY A 406 10.48 -12.21 -33.42
C GLY A 406 9.34 -11.25 -33.68
N GLU A 407 8.21 -11.79 -34.12
CA GLU A 407 7.04 -11.05 -34.53
C GLU A 407 5.81 -11.46 -33.70
N ARG A 408 4.98 -10.47 -33.40
CA ARG A 408 3.65 -10.74 -32.77
C ARG A 408 2.60 -10.74 -33.88
N PHE A 409 1.67 -11.70 -33.81
CA PHE A 409 0.61 -11.84 -34.77
C PHE A 409 -0.72 -12.27 -34.10
N SER A 410 -1.77 -12.18 -34.89
CA SER A 410 -3.10 -12.70 -34.54
C SER A 410 -3.62 -13.55 -35.69
N LEU A 411 -4.41 -14.57 -35.41
CA LEU A 411 -5.14 -15.33 -36.42
C LEU A 411 -6.49 -14.65 -36.69
N LEU A 412 -6.74 -14.31 -37.96
CA LEU A 412 -8.03 -13.84 -38.43
C LEU A 412 -8.50 -14.77 -39.56
N ARG A 413 -9.61 -15.48 -39.35
CA ARG A 413 -10.11 -16.50 -40.29
C ARG A 413 -9.03 -17.50 -40.73
N GLY A 414 -8.23 -17.97 -39.78
CA GLY A 414 -7.13 -18.92 -40.05
C GLY A 414 -5.85 -18.29 -40.65
N LYS A 415 -5.87 -17.07 -41.14
CA LYS A 415 -4.72 -16.37 -41.67
C LYS A 415 -3.93 -15.63 -40.60
N ARG A 416 -2.59 -15.70 -40.71
CA ARG A 416 -1.67 -14.98 -39.82
C ARG A 416 -1.60 -13.51 -40.23
N ILE A 417 -1.95 -12.59 -39.31
CA ILE A 417 -1.83 -11.15 -39.49
C ILE A 417 -0.86 -10.59 -38.48
N THR A 418 0.27 -10.08 -38.93
CA THR A 418 1.25 -9.41 -38.08
C THR A 418 0.63 -8.19 -37.45
N ALA A 419 0.67 -8.13 -36.09
CA ALA A 419 0.08 -7.05 -35.31
C ALA A 419 0.91 -6.78 -34.08
N ARG A 420 1.28 -5.53 -33.85
CA ARG A 420 2.04 -5.10 -32.66
C ARG A 420 1.45 -5.60 -31.33
N TRP A 421 0.14 -5.82 -31.28
CA TRP A 421 -0.61 -6.30 -30.12
C TRP A 421 -1.16 -7.71 -30.34
N GLY A 422 -0.55 -8.48 -31.24
CA GLY A 422 -0.92 -9.88 -31.52
C GLY A 422 -0.82 -10.73 -30.25
N LYS A 423 -1.70 -11.75 -30.16
CA LYS A 423 -1.74 -12.66 -29.02
C LYS A 423 -0.70 -13.77 -29.11
N LEU A 424 -0.18 -14.02 -30.30
CA LEU A 424 0.78 -15.06 -30.61
C LEU A 424 2.13 -14.39 -30.94
N PHE A 425 3.19 -15.10 -30.65
CA PHE A 425 4.56 -14.76 -30.98
C PHE A 425 5.18 -15.84 -31.90
N TRP A 426 5.94 -15.42 -32.88
CA TRP A 426 6.66 -16.31 -33.74
C TRP A 426 8.10 -15.83 -33.93
N CYS A 427 9.02 -16.77 -33.93
CA CYS A 427 10.45 -16.51 -34.15
C CYS A 427 10.85 -16.98 -35.56
N PRO A 428 11.35 -16.09 -36.42
CA PRO A 428 11.78 -16.47 -37.77
C PRO A 428 13.06 -17.31 -37.81
N VAL A 429 13.84 -17.31 -36.70
CA VAL A 429 15.14 -18.00 -36.65
C VAL A 429 14.99 -19.45 -36.18
N CYS A 430 14.32 -19.68 -35.07
CA CYS A 430 14.15 -21.04 -34.51
C CYS A 430 12.73 -21.60 -34.66
N HIS A 431 11.87 -20.93 -35.42
CA HIS A 431 10.49 -21.31 -35.74
C HIS A 431 9.61 -21.54 -34.52
N TYR A 432 10.00 -21.00 -33.34
CA TYR A 432 9.23 -21.10 -32.11
C TYR A 432 7.98 -20.28 -32.20
N GLU A 433 6.84 -20.91 -31.91
CA GLU A 433 5.53 -20.25 -31.79
C GLU A 433 4.97 -20.43 -30.41
N ALA A 434 4.45 -19.37 -29.80
CA ALA A 434 3.88 -19.39 -28.46
C ALA A 434 2.87 -18.27 -28.24
N ASN A 435 2.16 -18.35 -27.11
CA ASN A 435 1.42 -17.21 -26.59
C ASN A 435 2.40 -16.04 -26.32
N ALA A 436 2.08 -14.85 -26.80
CA ALA A 436 2.97 -13.69 -26.70
C ALA A 436 3.22 -13.22 -25.26
N ASP A 437 2.24 -13.39 -24.36
CA ASP A 437 2.35 -13.03 -22.95
C ASP A 437 3.20 -14.09 -22.20
N TYR A 438 3.10 -15.38 -22.60
CA TYR A 438 4.00 -16.43 -22.12
C TYR A 438 5.45 -16.17 -22.51
N ASN A 439 5.71 -15.88 -23.81
CA ASN A 439 7.04 -15.54 -24.27
C ASN A 439 7.62 -14.32 -23.53
N ALA A 440 6.78 -13.30 -23.26
CA ALA A 440 7.20 -12.14 -22.49
C ALA A 440 7.55 -12.51 -21.03
N SER A 441 6.72 -13.30 -20.38
CA SER A 441 6.98 -13.76 -19.01
C SER A 441 8.27 -14.60 -18.92
N ALA A 442 8.51 -15.48 -19.89
CA ALA A 442 9.76 -16.24 -19.97
C ALA A 442 11.00 -15.35 -20.16
N ASN A 443 10.87 -14.27 -20.94
CA ASN A 443 11.94 -13.29 -21.13
C ASN A 443 12.25 -12.45 -19.88
N VAL A 444 11.34 -12.32 -18.94
CA VAL A 444 11.59 -11.67 -17.65
C VAL A 444 12.66 -12.44 -16.85
N HIS A 445 12.71 -13.78 -16.92
CA HIS A 445 13.78 -14.58 -16.33
C HIS A 445 15.14 -14.28 -16.98
N HIS A 446 15.19 -14.24 -18.31
CA HIS A 446 16.42 -13.91 -19.03
C HIS A 446 16.94 -12.50 -18.67
N SER A 447 16.03 -11.53 -18.53
CA SER A 447 16.38 -10.18 -18.08
C SER A 447 16.95 -10.15 -16.67
N PHE A 448 16.50 -11.03 -15.77
CA PHE A 448 17.03 -11.14 -14.40
C PHE A 448 18.45 -11.71 -14.37
N TYR A 449 18.74 -12.71 -15.18
CA TYR A 449 20.08 -13.32 -15.28
C TYR A 449 21.00 -12.59 -16.25
N HIS A 450 20.52 -11.58 -16.99
CA HIS A 450 21.27 -10.90 -18.06
C HIS A 450 21.75 -11.84 -19.17
N GLU A 451 20.96 -12.88 -19.46
CA GLU A 451 21.31 -13.88 -20.48
C GLU A 451 21.27 -13.33 -21.90
N TRP A 452 20.43 -12.29 -22.13
CA TRP A 452 20.32 -11.63 -23.43
C TRP A 452 20.86 -10.21 -23.35
N HIS A 453 21.94 -9.92 -24.07
CA HIS A 453 22.48 -8.56 -24.23
C HIS A 453 21.65 -7.77 -25.26
N TRP A 454 20.40 -7.45 -24.88
CA TRP A 454 19.58 -6.55 -25.69
C TRP A 454 20.11 -5.13 -25.55
N GLN A 455 21.02 -4.76 -26.44
CA GLN A 455 21.57 -3.41 -26.45
C GLN A 455 20.44 -2.41 -26.75
N PRO A 456 20.23 -1.39 -25.91
CA PRO A 456 19.38 -0.29 -26.30
C PRO A 456 20.01 0.36 -27.56
N ARG A 457 19.20 0.64 -28.57
CA ARG A 457 19.65 1.50 -29.68
C ARG A 457 20.30 2.72 -29.04
N LYS A 458 21.61 2.91 -29.27
CA LYS A 458 22.28 4.18 -29.02
C LYS A 458 21.42 5.23 -29.76
N LYS A 459 20.90 6.22 -29.03
CA LYS A 459 20.30 7.39 -29.67
C LYS A 459 21.38 7.91 -30.62
N ALA A 460 21.08 7.96 -31.91
CA ALA A 460 21.94 8.64 -32.85
C ALA A 460 22.14 10.05 -32.30
N THR A 461 23.37 10.39 -31.99
CA THR A 461 23.76 11.75 -31.67
C THR A 461 23.36 12.59 -32.88
N PRO A 462 22.59 13.67 -32.76
CA PRO A 462 22.33 14.54 -33.88
C PRO A 462 23.69 14.97 -34.44
N GLN A 463 23.98 14.64 -35.67
CA GLN A 463 25.12 15.20 -36.36
C GLN A 463 24.94 16.71 -36.36
N ALA A 464 25.91 17.40 -35.79
CA ALA A 464 25.98 18.85 -35.89
C ALA A 464 25.96 19.22 -37.39
N VAL A 465 24.96 19.99 -37.81
CA VAL A 465 24.89 20.57 -39.12
C VAL A 465 26.08 21.51 -39.22
N PRO A 466 27.00 21.38 -40.20
CA PRO A 466 28.07 22.35 -40.39
C PRO A 466 27.42 23.69 -40.73
N SER A 467 27.69 24.72 -39.91
CA SER A 467 27.37 26.09 -40.25
C SER A 467 28.21 26.50 -41.45
N GLY A 468 27.56 26.59 -42.65
CA GLY A 468 28.07 27.29 -43.79
C GLY A 468 27.72 28.77 -43.73
#